data_63091b77975a4f1a052da2c93a6337d5
#
_entry.id   63091b77975a4f1a052da2c93a6337d5
#
_cell.length_a   1.000
_cell.length_b   1.000
_cell.length_c   1.000
_cell.angle_alpha   90.00
_cell.angle_beta   90.00
_cell.angle_gamma   90.00
#
_symmetry.space_group_name_H-M   'P 1'
#
loop_
_entity.id
_entity.type
_entity.pdbx_description
1 polymer ?
#
loop_
_entity_poly.entity_id
_entity_poly.type
_entity_poly.pdbx_seq_one_letter_code
_entity_poly.pdbx_strand_id
1 'polypeptide(L)'
;MHGLGNDFVVVDNQSLEFRLTKPSVQKIADRRRGIGFDQLLTIEPARRNGDLFLDIKNPDGTSAEACGNGTRCVASLIMSKRQANTLRIETVGGLLICERTKTGDVTVDMGEPSTEWHEIPLARETNTKDLVLENMPHQIFTCVNMGNPHAVLFSENCELFELEKIGPKIECHEMFPDKINVEVATVENKNKVRVRVWERGAGQTAACGSGACAVLVAAASRGLTNRKADIVLDGGTLIIVWKDNNRVSMTGPTEISFNGHFSL
;
A
#
# COMPACT_ATOMS: atom_id res chain seq x y z
N MET A 1 8.48 9.59 9.98
CA MET A 1 8.13 8.18 10.31
C MET A 1 8.30 7.34 9.05
N HIS A 2 8.44 6.04 9.21
CA HIS A 2 8.35 5.12 8.06
C HIS A 2 7.64 3.81 8.44
N GLY A 3 7.11 3.14 7.41
CA GLY A 3 6.63 1.77 7.50
C GLY A 3 7.36 0.93 6.45
N LEU A 4 8.36 0.15 6.88
CA LEU A 4 9.19 -0.68 6.00
C LEU A 4 9.95 0.13 4.92
N GLY A 5 10.51 1.27 5.30
CA GLY A 5 11.28 2.12 4.38
C GLY A 5 10.45 3.10 3.54
N ASN A 6 9.13 2.94 3.44
CA ASN A 6 8.25 3.95 2.88
C ASN A 6 8.12 5.11 3.86
N ASP A 7 8.65 6.27 3.52
CA ASP A 7 8.89 7.37 4.46
C ASP A 7 7.81 8.47 4.37
N PHE A 8 7.44 8.99 5.53
CA PHE A 8 6.34 9.93 5.70
C PHE A 8 6.73 11.14 6.53
N VAL A 9 6.31 12.31 6.09
CA VAL A 9 6.15 13.46 6.98
C VAL A 9 4.73 13.43 7.53
N VAL A 10 4.61 13.36 8.86
CA VAL A 10 3.33 13.35 9.56
C VAL A 10 3.13 14.69 10.25
N VAL A 11 2.02 15.36 9.95
CA VAL A 11 1.67 16.67 10.48
C VAL A 11 0.35 16.57 11.23
N ASP A 12 0.34 16.97 12.51
CA ASP A 12 -0.87 17.05 13.33
C ASP A 12 -1.52 18.43 13.11
N ASN A 13 -2.66 18.45 12.43
CA ASN A 13 -3.45 19.65 12.13
C ASN A 13 -4.91 19.50 12.61
N GLN A 14 -5.10 18.78 13.74
CA GLN A 14 -6.43 18.59 14.30
C GLN A 14 -7.07 19.90 14.78
N SER A 15 -6.28 20.96 15.01
CA SER A 15 -6.75 22.31 15.32
C SER A 15 -7.12 23.13 14.08
N LEU A 16 -6.81 22.67 12.86
CA LEU A 16 -6.98 23.37 11.59
C LEU A 16 -6.29 24.73 11.52
N GLU A 17 -5.15 24.89 12.19
CA GLU A 17 -4.40 26.13 12.29
C GLU A 17 -3.74 26.54 10.98
N PHE A 18 -3.51 25.62 10.08
CA PHE A 18 -2.87 25.88 8.80
C PHE A 18 -3.47 25.06 7.67
N ARG A 19 -3.24 25.53 6.44
CA ARG A 19 -3.59 24.82 5.22
C ARG A 19 -2.36 24.64 4.36
N LEU A 20 -2.04 23.39 4.07
CA LEU A 20 -0.95 23.06 3.15
C LEU A 20 -1.40 23.24 1.70
N THR A 21 -0.73 24.16 1.00
CA THR A 21 -0.95 24.36 -0.44
C THR A 21 -0.06 23.44 -1.25
N LYS A 22 -0.39 23.24 -2.55
CA LYS A 22 0.46 22.45 -3.45
C LYS A 22 1.92 22.92 -3.46
N PRO A 23 2.24 24.23 -3.58
CA PRO A 23 3.62 24.70 -3.46
C PRO A 23 4.28 24.40 -2.12
N SER A 24 3.53 24.48 -1.00
CA SER A 24 4.05 24.12 0.33
C SER A 24 4.43 22.65 0.41
N VAL A 25 3.56 21.75 -0.10
CA VAL A 25 3.83 20.31 -0.15
C VAL A 25 5.08 20.02 -0.97
N GLN A 26 5.20 20.61 -2.16
CA GLN A 26 6.38 20.43 -3.02
C GLN A 26 7.67 20.93 -2.37
N LYS A 27 7.61 22.05 -1.62
CA LYS A 27 8.76 22.58 -0.87
C LYS A 27 9.21 21.62 0.23
N ILE A 28 8.25 21.05 0.99
CA ILE A 28 8.56 20.06 2.04
C ILE A 28 9.10 18.76 1.43
N ALA A 29 8.58 18.36 0.25
CA ALA A 29 8.95 17.14 -0.44
C ALA A 29 10.37 17.12 -1.02
N ASP A 30 10.97 18.29 -1.24
CA ASP A 30 12.34 18.38 -1.79
C ASP A 30 13.33 17.72 -0.82
N ARG A 31 13.88 16.56 -1.21
CA ARG A 31 14.80 15.76 -0.37
C ARG A 31 16.17 16.45 -0.14
N ARG A 32 16.45 17.58 -0.80
CA ARG A 32 17.72 18.33 -0.67
C ARG A 32 17.53 19.67 0.05
N ARG A 33 16.36 20.28 -0.05
CA ARG A 33 16.07 21.64 0.46
C ARG A 33 14.91 21.67 1.45
N GLY A 34 14.09 20.62 1.46
CA GLY A 34 13.00 20.39 2.38
C GLY A 34 13.32 19.27 3.36
N ILE A 35 12.30 18.50 3.73
CA ILE A 35 12.42 17.30 4.55
C ILE A 35 12.61 16.07 3.67
N GLY A 36 11.83 15.98 2.58
CA GLY A 36 11.73 14.79 1.75
C GLY A 36 10.77 13.75 2.35
N PHE A 37 10.01 13.09 1.49
CA PHE A 37 9.08 12.03 1.86
C PHE A 37 8.56 11.32 0.61
N ASP A 38 8.03 10.12 0.79
CA ASP A 38 7.22 9.47 -0.24
C ASP A 38 5.77 9.99 -0.20
N GLN A 39 5.24 10.27 1.00
CA GLN A 39 3.94 10.93 1.17
C GLN A 39 3.91 11.82 2.42
N LEU A 40 3.14 12.91 2.32
CA LEU A 40 2.80 13.79 3.43
C LEU A 40 1.43 13.38 3.99
N LEU A 41 1.39 13.15 5.29
CA LEU A 41 0.23 12.68 6.04
C LEU A 41 -0.24 13.78 6.98
N THR A 42 -1.37 14.42 6.67
CA THR A 42 -1.94 15.48 7.52
C THR A 42 -3.11 14.90 8.32
N ILE A 43 -2.99 14.94 9.63
CA ILE A 43 -4.04 14.49 10.56
C ILE A 43 -4.99 15.66 10.81
N GLU A 44 -6.26 15.50 10.45
CA GLU A 44 -7.33 16.48 10.59
C GLU A 44 -8.47 15.95 11.49
N PRO A 45 -9.39 16.81 11.96
CA PRO A 45 -10.60 16.36 12.63
C PRO A 45 -11.41 15.42 11.75
N ALA A 46 -12.06 14.42 12.37
CA ALA A 46 -12.97 13.51 11.67
C ALA A 46 -14.07 14.29 10.93
N ARG A 47 -14.43 13.82 9.76
CA ARG A 47 -15.46 14.45 8.90
C ARG A 47 -16.80 13.72 8.97
N ARG A 48 -16.81 12.46 9.42
CA ARG A 48 -17.97 11.56 9.49
C ARG A 48 -17.96 10.75 10.79
N ASN A 49 -17.70 9.46 10.71
CA ASN A 49 -17.80 8.48 11.81
C ASN A 49 -16.45 7.96 12.30
N GLY A 50 -15.33 8.51 11.82
CA GLY A 50 -13.98 8.18 12.27
C GLY A 50 -13.60 8.89 13.55
N ASP A 51 -12.39 8.63 14.01
CA ASP A 51 -11.78 9.31 15.15
C ASP A 51 -10.88 10.48 14.69
N LEU A 52 -10.48 10.46 13.43
CA LEU A 52 -9.76 11.51 12.69
C LEU A 52 -9.91 11.30 11.18
N PHE A 53 -9.57 12.35 10.41
CA PHE A 53 -9.39 12.27 8.95
C PHE A 53 -7.90 12.36 8.62
N LEU A 54 -7.45 11.53 7.69
CA LEU A 54 -6.09 11.51 7.17
C LEU A 54 -6.07 12.01 5.72
N ASP A 55 -5.54 13.22 5.51
CA ASP A 55 -5.25 13.74 4.18
C ASP A 55 -3.86 13.27 3.74
N ILE A 56 -3.78 12.66 2.57
CA ILE A 56 -2.56 12.06 2.03
C ILE A 56 -2.18 12.79 0.76
N LYS A 57 -0.96 13.33 0.72
CA LYS A 57 -0.43 14.05 -0.44
C LYS A 57 0.84 13.38 -0.96
N ASN A 58 0.91 13.24 -2.27
CA ASN A 58 2.13 12.88 -2.98
C ASN A 58 3.11 14.06 -3.03
N PRO A 59 4.41 13.85 -3.36
CA PRO A 59 5.42 14.90 -3.44
C PRO A 59 5.08 16.04 -4.41
N ASP A 60 4.31 15.77 -5.46
CA ASP A 60 3.85 16.75 -6.44
C ASP A 60 2.64 17.57 -5.96
N GLY A 61 2.10 17.26 -4.76
CA GLY A 61 0.94 17.90 -4.14
C GLY A 61 -0.41 17.34 -4.59
N THR A 62 -0.45 16.28 -5.38
CA THR A 62 -1.69 15.54 -5.69
C THR A 62 -2.15 14.73 -4.48
N SER A 63 -3.45 14.45 -4.39
CA SER A 63 -4.00 13.61 -3.32
C SER A 63 -3.89 12.14 -3.66
N ALA A 64 -3.60 11.32 -2.66
CA ALA A 64 -3.78 9.88 -2.71
C ALA A 64 -5.03 9.47 -1.90
N GLU A 65 -5.74 8.46 -2.37
CA GLU A 65 -6.99 8.02 -1.74
C GLU A 65 -6.76 7.27 -0.42
N ALA A 66 -5.73 6.44 -0.39
CA ALA A 66 -5.32 5.67 0.79
C ALA A 66 -3.82 5.30 0.72
N CYS A 67 -3.24 5.05 1.88
CA CYS A 67 -1.89 4.49 2.02
C CYS A 67 -1.83 3.62 3.27
N GLY A 68 -1.80 2.30 3.10
CA GLY A 68 -1.79 1.36 4.22
C GLY A 68 -0.58 1.52 5.15
N ASN A 69 0.62 1.78 4.60
CA ASN A 69 1.84 2.02 5.37
C ASN A 69 1.73 3.32 6.19
N GLY A 70 1.27 4.41 5.56
CA GLY A 70 1.06 5.70 6.22
C GLY A 70 -0.03 5.62 7.29
N THR A 71 -1.12 4.90 7.01
CA THR A 71 -2.19 4.66 7.97
C THR A 71 -1.68 3.95 9.23
N ARG A 72 -0.80 2.93 9.10
CA ARG A 72 -0.17 2.29 10.27
C ARG A 72 0.66 3.28 11.08
N CYS A 73 1.44 4.14 10.42
CA CYS A 73 2.26 5.15 11.10
C CYS A 73 1.41 6.11 11.91
N VAL A 74 0.36 6.68 11.32
CA VAL A 74 -0.56 7.60 12.00
C VAL A 74 -1.31 6.89 13.12
N ALA A 75 -1.81 5.67 12.88
CA ALA A 75 -2.50 4.88 13.90
C ALA A 75 -1.59 4.60 15.10
N SER A 76 -0.35 4.17 14.88
CA SER A 76 0.63 3.94 15.95
C SER A 76 0.87 5.21 16.77
N LEU A 77 1.08 6.35 16.11
CA LEU A 77 1.33 7.63 16.75
C LEU A 77 0.14 8.07 17.63
N ILE A 78 -1.07 8.07 17.06
CA ILE A 78 -2.28 8.56 17.75
C ILE A 78 -2.74 7.59 18.85
N MET A 79 -2.70 6.28 18.60
CA MET A 79 -3.02 5.30 19.65
C MET A 79 -2.06 5.40 20.83
N SER A 80 -0.78 5.71 20.61
CA SER A 80 0.19 5.95 21.70
C SER A 80 -0.15 7.23 22.48
N LYS A 81 -0.46 8.34 21.78
CA LYS A 81 -0.86 9.61 22.44
C LYS A 81 -2.17 9.46 23.26
N ARG A 82 -3.14 8.70 22.74
CA ARG A 82 -4.47 8.53 23.37
C ARG A 82 -4.55 7.35 24.34
N GLN A 83 -3.48 6.56 24.48
CA GLN A 83 -3.46 5.30 25.24
C GLN A 83 -4.58 4.34 24.80
N ALA A 84 -4.85 4.28 23.50
CA ALA A 84 -5.88 3.46 22.88
C ALA A 84 -5.24 2.29 22.11
N ASN A 85 -6.01 1.21 21.93
CA ASN A 85 -5.59 0.04 21.14
C ASN A 85 -6.32 -0.05 19.80
N THR A 86 -7.32 0.79 19.57
CA THR A 86 -8.09 0.86 18.33
C THR A 86 -8.21 2.29 17.86
N LEU A 87 -8.27 2.51 16.54
CA LEU A 87 -8.47 3.82 15.95
C LEU A 87 -9.19 3.66 14.59
N ARG A 88 -10.16 4.54 14.35
CA ARG A 88 -10.89 4.61 13.10
C ARG A 88 -10.40 5.83 12.31
N ILE A 89 -9.74 5.61 11.20
CA ILE A 89 -9.15 6.66 10.35
C ILE A 89 -9.99 6.79 9.09
N GLU A 90 -10.53 7.98 8.86
CA GLU A 90 -11.16 8.34 7.59
C GLU A 90 -10.09 8.76 6.58
N THR A 91 -10.24 8.32 5.36
CA THR A 91 -9.45 8.77 4.19
C THR A 91 -10.40 9.11 3.04
N VAL A 92 -9.86 9.61 1.94
CA VAL A 92 -10.65 9.78 0.70
C VAL A 92 -11.16 8.41 0.20
N GLY A 93 -10.35 7.36 0.32
CA GLY A 93 -10.70 5.99 -0.09
C GLY A 93 -11.65 5.25 0.87
N GLY A 94 -12.00 5.84 2.03
CA GLY A 94 -12.94 5.24 2.98
C GLY A 94 -12.46 5.21 4.42
N LEU A 95 -13.18 4.45 5.25
CA LEU A 95 -12.90 4.27 6.68
C LEU A 95 -12.00 3.04 6.89
N LEU A 96 -10.87 3.26 7.52
CA LEU A 96 -9.91 2.21 7.89
C LEU A 96 -9.94 1.98 9.40
N ILE A 97 -10.03 0.71 9.80
CA ILE A 97 -9.99 0.29 11.21
C ILE A 97 -8.59 -0.20 11.51
N CYS A 98 -7.98 0.40 12.54
CA CYS A 98 -6.63 0.09 12.98
C CYS A 98 -6.65 -0.49 14.39
N GLU A 99 -5.84 -1.51 14.63
CA GLU A 99 -5.71 -2.18 15.92
C GLU A 99 -4.23 -2.37 16.27
N ARG A 100 -3.88 -2.11 17.52
CA ARG A 100 -2.53 -2.40 18.03
C ARG A 100 -2.44 -3.85 18.46
N THR A 101 -1.43 -4.55 18.00
CA THR A 101 -1.12 -5.91 18.44
C THR A 101 -0.46 -5.90 19.83
N LYS A 102 -0.37 -7.08 20.44
CA LYS A 102 0.36 -7.25 21.72
C LYS A 102 1.87 -6.98 21.59
N THR A 103 2.43 -7.12 20.38
CA THR A 103 3.84 -6.83 20.09
C THR A 103 4.12 -5.37 19.80
N GLY A 104 3.07 -4.54 19.66
CA GLY A 104 3.19 -3.11 19.36
C GLY A 104 3.01 -2.78 17.88
N ASP A 105 2.99 -3.76 16.99
CA ASP A 105 2.67 -3.56 15.57
C ASP A 105 1.25 -3.08 15.38
N VAL A 106 0.96 -2.54 14.20
CA VAL A 106 -0.37 -2.06 13.84
C VAL A 106 -0.97 -2.93 12.75
N THR A 107 -2.19 -3.41 13.00
CA THR A 107 -3.05 -4.06 12.01
C THR A 107 -4.01 -3.04 11.42
N VAL A 108 -4.11 -3.01 10.09
CA VAL A 108 -5.08 -2.20 9.34
C VAL A 108 -6.01 -3.13 8.57
N ASP A 109 -7.29 -2.90 8.65
CA ASP A 109 -8.28 -3.55 7.78
C ASP A 109 -8.27 -2.85 6.42
N MET A 110 -7.78 -3.57 5.40
CA MET A 110 -7.57 -3.07 4.03
C MET A 110 -8.81 -3.20 3.13
N GLY A 111 -9.92 -3.71 3.67
CA GLY A 111 -11.15 -3.91 2.91
C GLY A 111 -11.23 -5.27 2.22
N GLU A 112 -12.18 -5.38 1.31
CA GLU A 112 -12.42 -6.58 0.53
C GLU A 112 -11.65 -6.51 -0.80
N PRO A 113 -11.01 -7.60 -1.23
CA PRO A 113 -10.40 -7.67 -2.55
C PRO A 113 -11.48 -7.88 -3.61
N SER A 114 -11.26 -7.36 -4.79
CA SER A 114 -12.05 -7.75 -5.96
C SER A 114 -11.18 -8.42 -7.02
N THR A 115 -11.74 -9.41 -7.67
CA THR A 115 -11.15 -10.13 -8.82
C THR A 115 -11.96 -9.92 -10.10
N GLU A 116 -12.99 -9.08 -10.04
CA GLU A 116 -13.82 -8.78 -11.20
C GLU A 116 -13.07 -7.87 -12.18
N TRP A 117 -13.04 -8.25 -13.46
CA TRP A 117 -12.24 -7.56 -14.47
C TRP A 117 -12.54 -6.06 -14.59
N HIS A 118 -13.80 -5.67 -14.46
CA HIS A 118 -14.24 -4.27 -14.56
C HIS A 118 -13.89 -3.46 -13.30
N GLU A 119 -13.77 -4.10 -12.14
CA GLU A 119 -13.32 -3.45 -10.90
C GLU A 119 -11.79 -3.34 -10.82
N ILE A 120 -11.05 -4.23 -11.52
CA ILE A 120 -9.58 -4.11 -11.72
C ILE A 120 -9.24 -3.08 -12.80
N PRO A 121 -10.16 -2.41 -13.39
CA PRO A 121 -10.38 -1.73 -14.66
C PRO A 121 -9.50 -2.26 -15.81
N LEU A 122 -9.68 -3.56 -16.14
CA LEU A 122 -9.08 -4.13 -17.33
C LEU A 122 -9.80 -3.65 -18.61
N ALA A 123 -9.07 -3.55 -19.71
CA ALA A 123 -9.59 -3.04 -20.99
C ALA A 123 -10.74 -3.87 -21.58
N ARG A 124 -10.85 -5.14 -21.21
CA ARG A 124 -11.89 -6.07 -21.69
C ARG A 124 -12.11 -7.22 -20.70
N GLU A 125 -13.26 -7.85 -20.80
CA GLU A 125 -13.56 -9.08 -20.06
C GLU A 125 -12.52 -10.15 -20.34
N THR A 126 -11.95 -10.71 -19.27
CA THR A 126 -10.91 -11.73 -19.33
C THR A 126 -10.85 -12.52 -18.02
N ASN A 127 -10.18 -13.67 -18.07
CA ASN A 127 -9.84 -14.42 -16.86
C ASN A 127 -8.76 -13.69 -16.08
N THR A 128 -9.15 -13.06 -14.98
CA THR A 128 -8.25 -12.27 -14.11
C THR A 128 -7.27 -13.12 -13.33
N LYS A 129 -7.55 -14.42 -13.17
CA LYS A 129 -6.68 -15.36 -12.47
C LYS A 129 -5.54 -15.86 -13.36
N ASP A 130 -5.79 -15.98 -14.67
CA ASP A 130 -4.83 -16.53 -15.64
C ASP A 130 -4.67 -15.58 -16.84
N LEU A 131 -4.41 -14.31 -16.57
CA LEU A 131 -4.20 -13.31 -17.60
C LEU A 131 -2.83 -13.48 -18.25
N VAL A 132 -2.82 -13.59 -19.59
CA VAL A 132 -1.61 -13.60 -20.40
C VAL A 132 -1.59 -12.32 -21.25
N LEU A 133 -0.49 -11.59 -21.19
CA LEU A 133 -0.25 -10.41 -22.02
C LEU A 133 0.40 -10.82 -23.35
N GLU A 134 -0.02 -10.22 -24.47
CA GLU A 134 0.45 -10.60 -25.82
C GLU A 134 1.96 -10.55 -25.96
N ASN A 135 2.59 -9.55 -25.35
CA ASN A 135 4.05 -9.37 -25.40
C ASN A 135 4.81 -10.25 -24.38
N MET A 136 4.10 -11.04 -23.58
CA MET A 136 4.64 -11.87 -22.50
C MET A 136 3.94 -13.24 -22.44
N PRO A 137 3.94 -14.03 -23.52
CA PRO A 137 3.10 -15.24 -23.66
C PRO A 137 3.42 -16.35 -22.68
N HIS A 138 4.59 -16.30 -22.03
CA HIS A 138 5.02 -17.30 -21.03
C HIS A 138 4.80 -16.85 -19.57
N GLN A 139 4.19 -15.67 -19.37
CA GLN A 139 3.95 -15.11 -18.04
C GLN A 139 2.43 -15.04 -17.77
N ILE A 140 2.02 -15.67 -16.67
CA ILE A 140 0.61 -15.71 -16.24
C ILE A 140 0.46 -14.79 -15.05
N PHE A 141 -0.36 -13.76 -15.21
CA PHE A 141 -0.68 -12.81 -14.16
C PHE A 141 -1.99 -13.16 -13.47
N THR A 142 -2.03 -12.96 -12.15
CA THR A 142 -3.28 -12.93 -11.39
C THR A 142 -3.56 -11.49 -10.99
N CYS A 143 -4.67 -10.94 -11.47
CA CYS A 143 -5.03 -9.56 -11.20
C CYS A 143 -6.01 -9.46 -10.03
N VAL A 144 -5.76 -8.50 -9.12
CA VAL A 144 -6.56 -8.25 -7.92
C VAL A 144 -6.69 -6.74 -7.71
N ASN A 145 -7.86 -6.27 -7.30
CA ASN A 145 -8.07 -4.91 -6.82
C ASN A 145 -8.12 -4.91 -5.29
N MET A 146 -7.32 -4.05 -4.65
CA MET A 146 -7.30 -3.78 -3.21
C MET A 146 -7.65 -2.32 -2.89
N GLY A 147 -8.53 -1.70 -3.70
CA GLY A 147 -8.76 -0.26 -3.76
C GLY A 147 -7.89 0.41 -4.83
N ASN A 148 -6.93 -0.31 -5.36
CA ASN A 148 -6.11 -0.01 -6.53
C ASN A 148 -5.74 -1.32 -7.23
N PRO A 149 -5.44 -1.29 -8.56
CA PRO A 149 -5.22 -2.49 -9.34
C PRO A 149 -3.80 -3.05 -9.19
N HIS A 150 -3.70 -4.39 -9.13
CA HIS A 150 -2.46 -5.15 -8.99
C HIS A 150 -2.41 -6.30 -10.00
N ALA A 151 -1.27 -6.53 -10.63
CA ALA A 151 -0.95 -7.68 -11.47
C ALA A 151 0.19 -8.49 -10.82
N VAL A 152 -0.16 -9.67 -10.30
CA VAL A 152 0.76 -10.55 -9.58
C VAL A 152 1.28 -11.64 -10.52
N LEU A 153 2.60 -11.70 -10.68
CA LEU A 153 3.33 -12.74 -11.40
C LEU A 153 4.03 -13.67 -10.40
N PHE A 154 3.74 -14.95 -10.44
CA PHE A 154 4.46 -15.94 -9.65
C PHE A 154 5.65 -16.51 -10.41
N SER A 155 6.81 -16.57 -9.74
CA SER A 155 8.07 -17.06 -10.29
C SER A 155 8.80 -17.93 -9.26
N GLU A 156 9.62 -18.85 -9.74
CA GLU A 156 10.51 -19.65 -8.87
C GLU A 156 11.54 -18.76 -8.14
N ASN A 157 11.96 -17.66 -8.76
CA ASN A 157 12.86 -16.66 -8.14
C ASN A 157 12.58 -15.25 -8.65
N CYS A 158 11.92 -14.44 -7.83
CA CYS A 158 11.60 -13.05 -8.16
C CYS A 158 12.82 -12.12 -8.22
N GLU A 159 13.95 -12.51 -7.62
CA GLU A 159 15.19 -11.74 -7.65
C GLU A 159 15.83 -11.70 -9.06
N LEU A 160 15.55 -12.70 -9.89
CA LEU A 160 16.04 -12.76 -11.27
C LEU A 160 15.32 -11.81 -12.24
N PHE A 161 14.21 -11.22 -11.80
CA PHE A 161 13.48 -10.28 -12.63
C PHE A 161 14.10 -8.88 -12.59
N GLU A 162 14.46 -8.36 -13.75
CA GLU A 162 14.87 -6.96 -13.92
C GLU A 162 13.63 -6.05 -13.91
N LEU A 163 13.10 -5.82 -12.71
CA LEU A 163 11.82 -5.17 -12.50
C LEU A 163 11.78 -3.76 -13.11
N GLU A 164 12.90 -3.03 -13.10
CA GLU A 164 13.05 -1.73 -13.76
C GLU A 164 12.88 -1.79 -15.30
N LYS A 165 13.12 -2.95 -15.91
CA LYS A 165 12.95 -3.13 -17.37
C LYS A 165 11.55 -3.62 -17.75
N ILE A 166 10.96 -4.51 -16.92
CA ILE A 166 9.67 -5.12 -17.24
C ILE A 166 8.49 -4.37 -16.61
N GLY A 167 8.68 -3.77 -15.42
CA GLY A 167 7.66 -3.04 -14.70
C GLY A 167 6.94 -1.98 -15.52
N PRO A 168 7.66 -1.03 -16.17
CA PRO A 168 7.05 0.00 -17.01
C PRO A 168 6.24 -0.58 -18.18
N LYS A 169 6.67 -1.71 -18.75
CA LYS A 169 6.00 -2.36 -19.89
C LYS A 169 4.68 -3.01 -19.47
N ILE A 170 4.63 -3.57 -18.24
CA ILE A 170 3.41 -4.15 -17.70
C ILE A 170 2.51 -3.02 -17.19
N GLU A 171 3.03 -2.08 -16.39
CA GLU A 171 2.28 -0.94 -15.86
C GLU A 171 1.45 -0.23 -16.94
N CYS A 172 2.08 0.03 -18.10
CA CYS A 172 1.48 0.81 -19.19
C CYS A 172 0.95 -0.07 -20.34
N HIS A 173 0.76 -1.37 -20.13
CA HIS A 173 0.21 -2.26 -21.14
C HIS A 173 -1.24 -1.90 -21.48
N GLU A 174 -1.66 -2.03 -22.74
CA GLU A 174 -3.01 -1.67 -23.22
C GLU A 174 -4.16 -2.38 -22.48
N MET A 175 -3.87 -3.56 -21.90
CA MET A 175 -4.81 -4.28 -21.05
C MET A 175 -5.16 -3.50 -19.76
N PHE A 176 -4.34 -2.54 -19.35
CA PHE A 176 -4.46 -1.74 -18.12
C PHE A 176 -4.59 -0.25 -18.46
N PRO A 177 -5.78 0.22 -18.92
CA PRO A 177 -5.98 1.61 -19.36
C PRO A 177 -5.69 2.64 -18.25
N ASP A 178 -5.94 2.28 -16.99
CA ASP A 178 -5.65 3.12 -15.81
C ASP A 178 -4.29 2.80 -15.20
N LYS A 179 -3.42 2.05 -15.92
CA LYS A 179 -2.16 1.50 -15.43
C LYS A 179 -2.37 0.53 -14.25
N ILE A 180 -1.32 -0.19 -13.84
CA ILE A 180 -1.40 -1.21 -12.80
C ILE A 180 -0.12 -1.27 -11.96
N ASN A 181 -0.23 -1.64 -10.68
CA ASN A 181 0.90 -2.06 -9.87
C ASN A 181 1.31 -3.49 -10.28
N VAL A 182 2.60 -3.79 -10.22
CA VAL A 182 3.13 -5.08 -10.64
C VAL A 182 3.90 -5.71 -9.49
N GLU A 183 3.52 -6.91 -9.12
CA GLU A 183 4.21 -7.70 -8.10
C GLU A 183 4.81 -8.95 -8.74
N VAL A 184 6.11 -9.18 -8.51
CA VAL A 184 6.76 -10.45 -8.83
C VAL A 184 7.02 -11.20 -7.54
N ALA A 185 6.42 -12.38 -7.40
CA ALA A 185 6.35 -13.12 -6.15
C ALA A 185 6.94 -14.53 -6.28
N THR A 186 7.71 -14.95 -5.26
CA THR A 186 8.19 -16.30 -5.05
C THR A 186 7.53 -16.89 -3.82
N VAL A 187 6.79 -17.97 -3.99
CA VAL A 187 6.18 -18.68 -2.88
C VAL A 187 7.21 -19.62 -2.26
N GLU A 188 7.74 -19.25 -1.08
CA GLU A 188 8.70 -20.08 -0.36
C GLU A 188 8.03 -21.30 0.32
N ASN A 189 6.84 -21.09 0.87
CA ASN A 189 6.00 -22.15 1.46
C ASN A 189 4.56 -21.63 1.66
N LYS A 190 3.69 -22.47 2.26
CA LYS A 190 2.28 -22.14 2.50
C LYS A 190 2.03 -20.87 3.36
N ASN A 191 3.04 -20.41 4.08
CA ASN A 191 2.93 -19.30 5.05
C ASN A 191 3.94 -18.18 4.76
N LYS A 192 4.70 -18.25 3.67
CA LYS A 192 5.72 -17.22 3.36
C LYS A 192 5.90 -17.03 1.86
N VAL A 193 5.87 -15.75 1.45
CA VAL A 193 6.03 -15.31 0.06
C VAL A 193 7.03 -14.17 0.02
N ARG A 194 8.06 -14.26 -0.82
CA ARG A 194 8.98 -13.18 -1.14
C ARG A 194 8.42 -12.38 -2.32
N VAL A 195 8.43 -11.03 -2.25
CA VAL A 195 7.81 -10.15 -3.23
C VAL A 195 8.70 -8.97 -3.55
N ARG A 196 8.76 -8.60 -4.82
CA ARG A 196 9.30 -7.32 -5.30
C ARG A 196 8.22 -6.57 -6.05
N VAL A 197 8.17 -5.25 -5.88
CA VAL A 197 7.06 -4.42 -6.33
C VAL A 197 7.53 -3.31 -7.27
N TRP A 198 6.77 -3.11 -8.35
CA TRP A 198 6.77 -1.92 -9.17
C TRP A 198 5.45 -1.21 -8.99
N GLU A 199 5.46 -0.08 -8.30
CA GLU A 199 4.24 0.69 -8.04
C GLU A 199 3.88 1.60 -9.20
N ARG A 200 2.60 1.67 -9.50
CA ARG A 200 2.00 2.54 -10.51
C ARG A 200 2.39 4.01 -10.29
N GLY A 201 3.14 4.56 -11.24
CA GLY A 201 3.58 5.95 -11.20
C GLY A 201 4.75 6.26 -10.26
N ALA A 202 5.22 5.29 -9.47
CA ALA A 202 6.32 5.49 -8.53
C ALA A 202 7.57 4.65 -8.87
N GLY A 203 7.40 3.54 -9.60
CA GLY A 203 8.51 2.65 -9.94
C GLY A 203 8.76 1.58 -8.88
N GLN A 204 10.00 1.07 -8.81
CA GLN A 204 10.35 0.07 -7.80
C GLN A 204 10.41 0.73 -6.42
N THR A 205 9.69 0.14 -5.45
CA THR A 205 9.61 0.63 -4.07
C THR A 205 10.00 -0.47 -3.09
N ALA A 206 10.41 -0.06 -1.89
CA ALA A 206 10.81 -1.00 -0.84
C ALA A 206 9.62 -1.75 -0.21
N ALA A 207 8.42 -1.17 -0.22
CA ALA A 207 7.24 -1.78 0.37
C ALA A 207 5.93 -1.16 -0.15
N CYS A 208 5.05 -2.01 -0.67
CA CYS A 208 3.67 -1.68 -1.05
C CYS A 208 2.68 -2.51 -0.22
N GLY A 209 1.88 -1.83 0.62
CA GLY A 209 0.94 -2.52 1.51
C GLY A 209 -0.22 -3.19 0.76
N SER A 210 -0.84 -2.51 -0.20
CA SER A 210 -1.90 -3.08 -1.05
C SER A 210 -1.36 -4.19 -1.96
N GLY A 211 -0.12 -4.03 -2.47
CA GLY A 211 0.56 -5.07 -3.24
C GLY A 211 0.78 -6.35 -2.43
N ALA A 212 1.21 -6.23 -1.16
CA ALA A 212 1.34 -7.39 -0.27
C ALA A 212 -0.02 -8.10 -0.05
N CYS A 213 -1.10 -7.33 0.10
CA CYS A 213 -2.45 -7.87 0.22
C CYS A 213 -2.88 -8.59 -1.07
N ALA A 214 -2.67 -7.97 -2.23
CA ALA A 214 -2.99 -8.54 -3.53
C ALA A 214 -2.24 -9.85 -3.78
N VAL A 215 -0.95 -9.91 -3.41
CA VAL A 215 -0.13 -11.12 -3.52
C VAL A 215 -0.69 -12.26 -2.68
N LEU A 216 -1.10 -12.02 -1.42
CA LEU A 216 -1.70 -13.08 -0.61
C LEU A 216 -3.01 -13.56 -1.21
N VAL A 217 -3.90 -12.65 -1.62
CA VAL A 217 -5.19 -12.99 -2.26
C VAL A 217 -4.96 -13.83 -3.52
N ALA A 218 -4.06 -13.38 -4.40
CA ALA A 218 -3.68 -14.11 -5.61
C ALA A 218 -3.11 -15.50 -5.30
N ALA A 219 -2.16 -15.60 -4.36
CA ALA A 219 -1.54 -16.87 -3.98
C ALA A 219 -2.52 -17.84 -3.35
N ALA A 220 -3.35 -17.37 -2.42
CA ALA A 220 -4.35 -18.19 -1.74
C ALA A 220 -5.46 -18.66 -2.70
N SER A 221 -5.92 -17.80 -3.62
CA SER A 221 -6.93 -18.18 -4.64
C SER A 221 -6.43 -19.26 -5.60
N ARG A 222 -5.11 -19.32 -5.81
CA ARG A 222 -4.44 -20.38 -6.60
C ARG A 222 -4.09 -21.62 -5.78
N GLY A 223 -4.35 -21.61 -4.47
CA GLY A 223 -3.97 -22.72 -3.57
C GLY A 223 -2.47 -22.80 -3.32
N LEU A 224 -1.69 -21.78 -3.64
CA LEU A 224 -0.24 -21.74 -3.43
C LEU A 224 0.11 -21.51 -1.97
N THR A 225 -0.68 -20.69 -1.24
CA THR A 225 -0.51 -20.40 0.19
C THR A 225 -1.77 -20.68 0.99
N ASN A 226 -1.68 -20.60 2.30
CA ASN A 226 -2.80 -20.44 3.20
C ASN A 226 -3.36 -18.99 3.08
N ARG A 227 -4.54 -18.74 3.69
CA ARG A 227 -5.14 -17.38 3.76
C ARG A 227 -4.44 -16.45 4.78
N LYS A 228 -3.35 -16.89 5.38
CA LYS A 228 -2.45 -16.12 6.23
C LYS A 228 -1.02 -16.45 5.85
N ALA A 229 -0.23 -15.43 5.55
CA ALA A 229 1.19 -15.58 5.26
C ALA A 229 1.99 -14.33 5.61
N ASP A 230 3.28 -14.54 5.80
CA ASP A 230 4.29 -13.49 5.87
C ASP A 230 4.66 -13.10 4.44
N ILE A 231 4.45 -11.84 4.10
CA ILE A 231 4.84 -11.27 2.81
C ILE A 231 6.12 -10.48 3.01
N VAL A 232 7.22 -11.00 2.47
CA VAL A 232 8.57 -10.45 2.62
C VAL A 232 8.85 -9.52 1.44
N LEU A 233 8.91 -8.23 1.70
CA LEU A 233 9.23 -7.16 0.76
C LEU A 233 10.69 -6.71 0.94
N ASP A 234 11.22 -5.86 0.07
CA ASP A 234 12.59 -5.32 0.20
C ASP A 234 12.78 -4.53 1.51
N GLY A 235 11.76 -3.81 1.95
CA GLY A 235 11.78 -3.03 3.19
C GLY A 235 11.49 -3.82 4.47
N GLY A 236 11.04 -5.08 4.38
CA GLY A 236 10.72 -5.92 5.53
C GLY A 236 9.47 -6.78 5.35
N THR A 237 8.92 -7.28 6.44
CA THR A 237 7.84 -8.27 6.41
C THR A 237 6.52 -7.69 6.88
N LEU A 238 5.44 -8.00 6.15
CA LEU A 238 4.06 -7.76 6.54
C LEU A 238 3.37 -9.11 6.77
N ILE A 239 2.56 -9.20 7.82
CA ILE A 239 1.67 -10.33 8.04
C ILE A 239 0.33 -9.98 7.42
N ILE A 240 -0.07 -10.73 6.40
CA ILE A 240 -1.35 -10.54 5.71
C ILE A 240 -2.30 -11.69 6.05
N VAL A 241 -3.56 -11.35 6.30
CA VAL A 241 -4.62 -12.33 6.57
C VAL A 241 -5.84 -12.01 5.70
N TRP A 242 -6.23 -12.94 4.84
CA TRP A 242 -7.49 -12.90 4.11
C TRP A 242 -8.55 -13.68 4.92
N LYS A 243 -9.41 -12.93 5.60
CA LYS A 243 -10.39 -13.46 6.57
C LYS A 243 -11.55 -14.18 5.88
N ASP A 244 -12.33 -14.96 6.65
CA ASP A 244 -13.50 -15.70 6.14
C ASP A 244 -14.64 -14.77 5.70
N ASN A 245 -14.71 -13.55 6.26
CA ASN A 245 -15.64 -12.50 5.84
C ASN A 245 -15.18 -11.72 4.60
N ASN A 246 -14.25 -12.27 3.82
CA ASN A 246 -13.67 -11.70 2.61
C ASN A 246 -12.81 -10.45 2.81
N ARG A 247 -12.60 -9.96 4.02
CA ARG A 247 -11.76 -8.79 4.26
C ARG A 247 -10.29 -9.16 4.45
N VAL A 248 -9.39 -8.30 3.99
CA VAL A 248 -7.94 -8.47 4.12
C VAL A 248 -7.43 -7.57 5.22
N SER A 249 -6.67 -8.11 6.16
CA SER A 249 -5.96 -7.34 7.17
C SER A 249 -4.46 -7.42 6.97
N MET A 250 -3.79 -6.29 7.19
CA MET A 250 -2.35 -6.12 7.05
C MET A 250 -1.75 -5.67 8.37
N THR A 251 -0.80 -6.42 8.90
CA THR A 251 -0.06 -6.12 10.14
C THR A 251 1.40 -5.87 9.84
N GLY A 252 1.97 -4.83 10.42
CA GLY A 252 3.39 -4.55 10.30
C GLY A 252 3.89 -3.45 11.24
N PRO A 253 5.23 -3.31 11.34
CA PRO A 253 5.88 -2.34 12.20
C PRO A 253 5.76 -0.92 11.66
N THR A 254 6.03 0.04 12.55
CA THR A 254 6.16 1.46 12.23
C THR A 254 7.27 2.06 13.08
N GLU A 255 8.00 3.02 12.53
CA GLU A 255 9.08 3.68 13.25
C GLU A 255 9.00 5.20 13.13
N ILE A 256 9.36 5.90 14.22
CA ILE A 256 9.57 7.35 14.21
C ILE A 256 11.04 7.60 13.92
N SER A 257 11.36 8.14 12.75
CA SER A 257 12.74 8.46 12.37
C SER A 257 13.26 9.65 13.18
N PHE A 258 12.46 10.72 13.25
CA PHE A 258 12.75 11.92 14.05
C PHE A 258 11.50 12.77 14.26
N ASN A 259 11.60 13.76 15.16
CA ASN A 259 10.64 14.86 15.28
C ASN A 259 11.37 16.17 15.05
N GLY A 260 10.70 17.16 14.44
CA GLY A 260 11.32 18.43 14.13
C GLY A 260 10.32 19.51 13.75
N HIS A 261 10.85 20.69 13.41
CA HIS A 261 10.10 21.84 12.93
C HIS A 261 10.61 22.24 11.54
N PHE A 262 9.71 22.62 10.66
CA PHE A 262 10.04 23.10 9.32
C PHE A 262 9.33 24.44 9.07
N SER A 263 10.08 25.44 8.61
CA SER A 263 9.53 26.77 8.27
C SER A 263 9.13 26.83 6.80
N LEU A 264 7.87 27.09 6.55
CA LEU A 264 7.30 27.23 5.20
C LEU A 264 7.62 28.57 4.56
#